data_41f0d12c9b1e6503ba7f8a991cd7273f
#
_entry.id   41f0d12c9b1e6503ba7f8a991cd7273f
#
_cell.length_a   1.000
_cell.length_b   1.000
_cell.length_c   1.000
_cell.angle_alpha   90.00
_cell.angle_beta   90.00
_cell.angle_gamma   90.00
#
_symmetry.space_group_name_H-M   'P 1'
#
loop_
_entity.id
_entity.type
_entity.pdbx_description
1 polymer ?
#
loop_
_entity_poly.entity_id
_entity_poly.type
_entity_poly.pdbx_seq_one_letter_code
_entity_poly.pdbx_strand_id
1 'polypeptide(L)'
;MSKQPGVMLYFDLRPGLGHLSDREKGMLLEGMLDYAQHGVLPQWEGALALVWDFIRPGIDRDRERYERICRRNRDNARRRWEE
;
A
#
# COMPACT_ATOMS: atom_id res chain seq x y z
N MET A 1 -6.93 4.53 -12.69
CA MET A 1 -6.35 4.35 -11.35
C MET A 1 -7.34 3.65 -10.43
N SER A 2 -6.94 2.58 -9.81
CA SER A 2 -7.80 1.95 -8.82
C SER A 2 -7.81 2.80 -7.56
N LYS A 3 -8.99 2.95 -6.96
CA LYS A 3 -9.17 3.69 -5.72
C LYS A 3 -9.37 2.70 -4.58
N GLN A 4 -8.28 2.04 -4.18
CA GLN A 4 -8.37 1.13 -3.05
C GLN A 4 -8.71 1.93 -1.78
N PRO A 5 -9.52 1.35 -0.88
CA PRO A 5 -10.03 2.08 0.29
C PRO A 5 -9.00 2.29 1.39
N GLY A 6 -7.83 1.68 1.30
CA GLY A 6 -6.83 1.82 2.34
C GLY A 6 -5.59 0.99 2.09
N VAL A 7 -4.74 0.95 3.10
CA VAL A 7 -3.48 0.21 3.10
C VAL A 7 -3.51 -0.82 4.22
N MET A 8 -3.06 -2.03 3.92
CA MET A 8 -2.97 -3.09 4.92
C MET A 8 -1.68 -2.93 5.74
N LEU A 9 -1.81 -3.02 7.06
CA LEU A 9 -0.67 -3.05 7.97
C LEU A 9 -0.46 -4.49 8.44
N TYR A 10 0.69 -5.05 8.09
CA TYR A 10 1.01 -6.43 8.46
C TYR A 10 1.82 -6.45 9.76
N PHE A 11 1.66 -7.51 10.52
CA PHE A 11 2.42 -7.66 11.77
C PHE A 11 3.93 -7.73 11.54
N ASP A 12 4.34 -8.13 10.34
CA ASP A 12 5.76 -8.17 9.96
C ASP A 12 6.43 -6.80 10.01
N LEU A 13 5.65 -5.73 9.97
CA LEU A 13 6.15 -4.36 10.08
C LEU A 13 6.62 -4.05 11.51
N ARG A 14 6.08 -4.74 12.51
CA ARG A 14 6.31 -4.39 13.91
C ARG A 14 7.78 -4.39 14.33
N PRO A 15 8.61 -5.40 13.94
CA PRO A 15 10.04 -5.35 14.27
C PRO A 15 10.75 -4.13 13.68
N GLY A 16 10.36 -3.72 12.47
CA GLY A 16 10.92 -2.53 11.83
C GLY A 16 10.59 -1.25 12.58
N LEU A 17 9.38 -1.15 13.12
CA LEU A 17 8.95 0.01 13.89
C LEU A 17 9.80 0.25 15.13
N GLY A 18 10.38 -0.81 15.69
CA GLY A 18 11.26 -0.70 16.86
C GLY A 18 12.54 0.05 16.60
N HIS A 19 12.94 0.20 15.34
CA HIS A 19 14.12 0.95 14.95
C HIS A 19 13.82 2.41 14.61
N LEU A 20 12.58 2.83 14.70
CA LEU A 20 12.15 4.18 14.32
C LEU A 20 11.77 5.00 15.54
N SER A 21 12.05 6.30 15.48
CA SER A 21 11.53 7.26 16.46
C SER A 21 10.02 7.44 16.23
N ASP A 22 9.34 8.05 17.21
CA ASP A 22 7.91 8.33 17.07
C ASP A 22 7.64 9.24 15.89
N ARG A 23 8.53 10.21 15.63
CA ARG A 23 8.42 11.08 14.46
C ARG A 23 8.51 10.29 13.16
N GLU A 24 9.49 9.36 13.10
CA GLU A 24 9.68 8.54 11.92
C GLU A 24 8.51 7.60 11.69
N LYS A 25 7.91 7.08 12.75
CA LYS A 25 6.70 6.25 12.64
C LYS A 25 5.56 7.03 12.00
N GLY A 26 5.39 8.30 12.38
CA GLY A 26 4.38 9.16 11.77
C GLY A 26 4.68 9.45 10.31
N MET A 27 5.95 9.70 9.97
CA MET A 27 6.37 9.89 8.60
C MET A 27 6.10 8.65 7.75
N LEU A 28 6.37 7.47 8.31
CA LEU A 28 6.12 6.21 7.63
C LEU A 28 4.63 6.04 7.32
N LEU A 29 3.78 6.30 8.31
CA LEU A 29 2.33 6.17 8.11
C LEU A 29 1.82 7.09 7.01
N GLU A 30 2.19 8.35 7.04
CA GLU A 30 1.79 9.31 6.01
C GLU A 30 2.36 8.94 4.64
N GLY A 31 3.61 8.50 4.59
CA GLY A 31 4.23 8.07 3.34
C GLY A 31 3.56 6.86 2.73
N MET A 32 3.13 5.91 3.55
CA MET A 32 2.39 4.74 3.07
C MET A 32 1.06 5.16 2.44
N LEU A 33 0.35 6.07 3.09
CA LEU A 33 -0.92 6.58 2.58
C LEU A 33 -0.73 7.36 1.28
N ASP A 34 0.28 8.23 1.23
CA ASP A 34 0.57 9.00 0.02
C ASP A 34 0.94 8.10 -1.15
N TYR A 35 1.76 7.09 -0.89
CA TYR A 35 2.16 6.16 -1.95
C TYR A 35 0.97 5.33 -2.44
N ALA A 36 0.18 4.78 -1.54
CA ALA A 36 -0.94 3.93 -1.91
C ALA A 36 -2.06 4.74 -2.58
N GLN A 37 -2.30 5.96 -2.12
CA GLN A 37 -3.39 6.78 -2.62
C GLN A 37 -3.03 7.58 -3.88
N HIS A 38 -1.81 8.13 -3.92
CA HIS A 38 -1.40 9.07 -4.97
C HIS A 38 -0.18 8.64 -5.77
N GLY A 39 0.45 7.52 -5.42
CA GLY A 39 1.66 7.05 -6.11
C GLY A 39 2.90 7.87 -5.81
N VAL A 40 2.89 8.67 -4.73
CA VAL A 40 4.02 9.50 -4.35
C VAL A 40 5.06 8.64 -3.63
N LEU A 41 6.26 8.54 -4.20
CA LEU A 41 7.36 7.81 -3.60
C LEU A 41 8.08 8.68 -2.56
N PRO A 42 8.18 8.22 -1.32
CA PRO A 42 8.94 8.95 -0.32
C PRO A 42 10.43 8.89 -0.61
N GLN A 43 11.17 9.93 -0.21
CA GLN A 43 12.61 9.98 -0.35
C GLN A 43 13.21 10.07 1.06
N TRP A 44 13.41 8.92 1.64
CA TRP A 44 13.94 8.80 3.01
C TRP A 44 15.32 8.18 3.02
N GLU A 45 16.03 8.39 4.13
CA GLU A 45 17.36 7.85 4.36
C GLU A 45 17.39 7.07 5.68
N GLY A 46 18.42 6.26 5.87
CA GLY A 46 18.66 5.54 7.12
C GLY A 46 17.64 4.45 7.41
N ALA A 47 17.30 4.29 8.68
CA ALA A 47 16.40 3.23 9.13
C ALA A 47 15.01 3.32 8.48
N LEU A 48 14.52 4.54 8.28
CA LEU A 48 13.21 4.75 7.68
C LEU A 48 13.17 4.23 6.23
N ALA A 49 14.24 4.46 5.47
CA ALA A 49 14.36 3.94 4.11
C ALA A 49 14.39 2.42 4.08
N LEU A 50 15.10 1.80 5.02
CA LEU A 50 15.17 0.34 5.11
C LEU A 50 13.80 -0.27 5.40
N VAL A 51 13.07 0.31 6.34
CA VAL A 51 11.71 -0.15 6.68
C VAL A 51 10.79 0.02 5.48
N TRP A 52 10.90 1.14 4.77
CA TRP A 52 10.11 1.40 3.57
C TRP A 52 10.37 0.36 2.49
N ASP A 53 11.63 0.04 2.23
CA ASP A 53 11.99 -0.97 1.22
C ASP A 53 11.42 -2.34 1.56
N PHE A 54 11.27 -2.63 2.86
CA PHE A 54 10.68 -3.88 3.31
C PHE A 54 9.17 -3.93 3.06
N ILE A 55 8.45 -2.82 3.29
CA ILE A 55 6.99 -2.82 3.23
C ILE A 55 6.42 -2.50 1.84
N ARG A 56 7.17 -1.76 1.03
CA ARG A 56 6.69 -1.33 -0.29
C ARG A 56 6.20 -2.46 -1.19
N PRO A 57 6.92 -3.60 -1.31
CA PRO A 57 6.46 -4.70 -2.17
C PRO A 57 5.08 -5.24 -1.77
N GLY A 58 4.78 -5.25 -0.46
CA GLY A 58 3.47 -5.67 0.03
C GLY A 58 2.36 -4.72 -0.40
N ILE A 59 2.64 -3.41 -0.36
CA ILE A 59 1.68 -2.40 -0.81
C ILE A 59 1.40 -2.57 -2.30
N ASP A 60 2.44 -2.75 -3.10
CA ASP A 60 2.30 -2.94 -4.54
C ASP A 60 1.50 -4.20 -4.87
N ARG A 61 1.80 -5.30 -4.17
CA ARG A 61 1.09 -6.56 -4.36
C ARG A 61 -0.39 -6.44 -4.01
N ASP A 62 -0.70 -5.76 -2.90
CA ASP A 62 -2.08 -5.58 -2.47
C ASP A 62 -2.86 -4.70 -3.44
N ARG A 63 -2.22 -3.67 -3.99
CA ARG A 63 -2.83 -2.81 -4.99
C ARG A 63 -3.14 -3.59 -6.26
N GLU A 64 -2.21 -4.39 -6.73
CA GLU A 64 -2.42 -5.23 -7.93
C GLU A 64 -3.55 -6.23 -7.72
N ARG A 65 -3.60 -6.84 -6.53
CA ARG A 65 -4.69 -7.76 -6.18
C ARG A 65 -6.04 -7.05 -6.21
N TYR A 66 -6.11 -5.87 -5.62
CA TYR A 66 -7.34 -5.08 -5.60
C TYR A 66 -7.79 -4.72 -7.02
N GLU A 67 -6.86 -4.30 -7.87
CA GLU A 67 -7.16 -3.98 -9.26
C GLU A 67 -7.69 -5.19 -10.02
N ARG A 68 -7.12 -6.36 -9.80
CA ARG A 68 -7.60 -7.60 -10.44
C ARG A 68 -9.01 -7.96 -9.99
N ILE A 69 -9.30 -7.82 -8.69
CA ILE A 69 -10.64 -8.10 -8.15
C ILE A 69 -11.66 -7.13 -8.74
N CYS A 70 -11.34 -5.85 -8.80
CA CYS A 70 -12.23 -4.84 -9.38
C CYS A 70 -12.49 -5.10 -10.85
N ARG A 71 -11.46 -5.50 -11.60
CA ARG A 71 -11.60 -5.82 -13.01
C ARG A 71 -12.51 -7.04 -13.21
N ARG A 72 -12.32 -8.08 -12.40
CA ARG A 72 -13.18 -9.28 -12.45
C ARG A 72 -14.62 -8.93 -12.17
N ASN A 73 -14.86 -8.14 -11.13
CA ASN A 73 -16.22 -7.74 -10.75
C ASN A 73 -16.89 -6.92 -11.87
N ARG A 74 -16.13 -6.05 -12.52
CA ARG A 74 -16.63 -5.26 -13.64
C ARG A 74 -17.02 -6.15 -14.81
N ASP A 75 -16.17 -7.12 -15.15
CA ASP A 75 -16.44 -8.03 -16.26
C ASP A 75 -17.65 -8.92 -15.96
N ASN A 76 -17.77 -9.40 -14.73
CA ASN A 76 -18.92 -10.20 -14.31
C ASN A 76 -20.22 -9.39 -14.39
N ALA A 77 -20.20 -8.14 -13.97
CA ALA A 77 -21.35 -7.26 -14.04
C ALA A 77 -21.75 -7.01 -15.51
N ARG A 78 -20.76 -6.79 -16.38
CA ARG A 78 -20.99 -6.60 -17.80
C ARG A 78 -21.67 -7.82 -18.43
N ARG A 79 -21.22 -9.03 -18.08
CA ARG A 79 -21.81 -10.27 -18.60
C ARG A 79 -23.28 -10.40 -18.22
N ARG A 80 -23.65 -9.99 -16.99
CA ARG A 80 -25.04 -10.03 -16.56
C ARG A 80 -25.93 -9.15 -17.41
N TRP A 81 -25.43 -8.01 -17.86
CA TRP A 81 -26.21 -7.07 -18.65
C TRP A 81 -26.29 -7.46 -20.12
N GLU A 82 -25.34 -8.25 -20.62
CA GLU A 82 -25.32 -8.66 -22.01
C GLU A 82 -26.16 -9.91 -22.29
N GLU A 83 -26.56 -10.60 -21.25
CA GLU A 83 -27.51 -11.73 -21.38
C GLU A 83 -28.94 -11.21 -21.33
#